data_8565b291a97444d947dd131375b64844
#
_entry.id   8565b291a97444d947dd131375b64844
#
_cell.length_a   1.000
_cell.length_b   1.000
_cell.length_c   1.000
_cell.angle_alpha   90.00
_cell.angle_beta   90.00
_cell.angle_gamma   90.00
#
_symmetry.space_group_name_H-M   'P 1'
#
loop_
_entity.id
_entity.type
_entity.pdbx_description
1 polymer ?
#
loop_
_entity_poly.entity_id
_entity_poly.type
_entity_poly.pdbx_seq_one_letter_code
_entity_poly.pdbx_strand_id
1 'polypeptide(L)'
;LDNVRFIGQSVDYVGGYGNDGTIESAARTCTQTESNPTKADGFVRRLVQRGHMSPTEFGFADFLIECDRAIQQELTRHRHLSFNVESTRWVDYSRKPLRFVTKPTKGWDVPEEAVELLEDLCEVCATTYETLMVMGAP
;
A
#
# COMPACT_ATOMS: atom_id res chain seq x y z
N LEU A 1 4.29 -27.11 4.48
CA LEU A 1 4.63 -25.73 4.01
C LEU A 1 4.21 -24.68 5.04
N ASP A 2 4.85 -24.71 6.21
CA ASP A 2 4.52 -23.78 7.31
C ASP A 2 4.91 -22.32 7.00
N ASN A 3 5.56 -22.10 5.86
CA ASN A 3 6.09 -20.79 5.45
C ASN A 3 5.30 -20.13 4.31
N VAL A 4 4.19 -20.70 3.87
CA VAL A 4 3.31 -20.11 2.85
C VAL A 4 2.11 -19.46 3.51
N ARG A 5 1.74 -18.26 3.08
CA ARG A 5 0.56 -17.53 3.54
C ARG A 5 -0.25 -17.01 2.37
N PHE A 6 -1.53 -17.32 2.37
CA PHE A 6 -2.50 -16.78 1.42
C PHE A 6 -3.22 -15.60 2.05
N ILE A 7 -3.06 -14.44 1.43
CA ILE A 7 -3.56 -13.17 1.95
C ILE A 7 -4.52 -12.49 0.98
N GLY A 8 -5.31 -11.58 1.50
CA GLY A 8 -6.05 -10.62 0.70
C GLY A 8 -5.24 -9.36 0.43
N GLN A 9 -5.70 -8.55 -0.49
CA GLN A 9 -5.14 -7.22 -0.69
C GLN A 9 -5.50 -6.34 0.51
N SER A 10 -4.55 -5.52 0.96
CA SER A 10 -4.79 -4.56 2.04
C SER A 10 -4.13 -3.22 1.75
N VAL A 11 -4.68 -2.18 2.35
CA VAL A 11 -4.13 -0.83 2.37
C VAL A 11 -4.23 -0.33 3.80
N ASP A 12 -3.10 -0.15 4.45
CA ASP A 12 -3.01 0.29 5.83
C ASP A 12 -2.33 1.65 5.91
N TYR A 13 -2.97 2.60 6.59
CA TYR A 13 -2.35 3.88 6.90
C TYR A 13 -1.27 3.69 7.97
N VAL A 14 -0.05 4.04 7.65
CA VAL A 14 1.12 3.83 8.52
C VAL A 14 1.52 5.11 9.24
N GLY A 15 1.30 6.25 8.59
CA GLY A 15 1.67 7.53 9.14
C GLY A 15 1.54 8.64 8.09
N GLY A 16 1.88 9.85 8.50
CA GLY A 16 1.86 10.99 7.59
C GLY A 16 2.64 12.15 8.17
N TYR A 17 3.01 13.05 7.30
CA TYR A 17 3.68 14.29 7.63
C TYR A 17 2.80 15.47 7.22
N GLY A 18 2.75 16.51 8.04
CA GLY A 18 1.89 17.64 7.75
C GLY A 18 0.44 17.32 8.11
N ASN A 19 0.13 17.42 9.39
CA ASN A 19 -1.25 17.29 9.86
C ASN A 19 -2.11 18.47 9.37
N ASP A 20 -3.39 18.42 9.65
CA ASP A 20 -4.35 19.46 9.29
C ASP A 20 -3.92 20.87 9.73
N GLY A 21 -3.18 20.98 10.83
CA GLY A 21 -2.60 22.24 11.30
C GLY A 21 -1.56 22.83 10.35
N THR A 22 -0.73 21.97 9.74
CA THR A 22 0.25 22.40 8.72
C THR A 22 -0.45 22.87 7.46
N ILE A 23 -1.47 22.14 7.00
CA ILE A 23 -2.28 22.48 5.83
C ILE A 23 -3.04 23.80 6.09
N GLU A 24 -3.63 23.95 7.28
CA GLU A 24 -4.30 25.20 7.68
C GLU A 24 -3.33 26.37 7.68
N SER A 25 -2.15 26.20 8.27
CA SER A 25 -1.13 27.25 8.33
C SER A 25 -0.69 27.68 6.93
N ALA A 26 -0.44 26.74 6.04
CA ALA A 26 -0.10 27.01 4.65
C ALA A 26 -1.23 27.78 3.93
N ALA A 27 -2.48 27.37 4.11
CA ALA A 27 -3.63 28.04 3.51
C ALA A 27 -3.79 29.48 4.03
N ARG A 28 -3.55 29.71 5.31
CA ARG A 28 -3.71 31.05 5.93
C ARG A 28 -2.59 32.01 5.58
N THR A 29 -1.44 31.50 5.14
CA THR A 29 -0.36 32.35 4.64
C THR A 29 -0.82 33.28 3.51
N CYS A 30 -1.66 32.76 2.59
CA CYS A 30 -2.18 33.55 1.48
C CYS A 30 -3.10 34.71 1.92
N THR A 31 -3.76 34.57 3.05
CA THR A 31 -4.71 35.57 3.59
C THR A 31 -4.17 36.36 4.77
N GLN A 32 -2.95 36.05 5.21
CA GLN A 32 -2.30 36.64 6.39
C GLN A 32 -3.17 36.58 7.65
N THR A 33 -3.89 35.46 7.84
CA THR A 33 -4.74 35.24 9.01
C THR A 33 -4.06 34.24 9.97
N GLU A 34 -4.38 34.36 11.26
CA GLU A 34 -3.83 33.46 12.27
C GLU A 34 -4.39 32.05 12.14
N SER A 35 -3.54 31.04 12.34
CA SER A 35 -3.94 29.65 12.38
C SER A 35 -4.54 29.28 13.75
N ASN A 36 -5.47 28.32 13.74
CA ASN A 36 -6.02 27.74 14.96
C ASN A 36 -5.95 26.21 14.86
N PRO A 37 -4.83 25.60 15.28
CA PRO A 37 -4.59 24.16 15.13
C PRO A 37 -5.69 23.28 15.74
N THR A 38 -6.39 23.75 16.77
CA THR A 38 -7.46 22.97 17.41
C THR A 38 -8.73 22.84 16.56
N LYS A 39 -8.85 23.62 15.49
CA LYS A 39 -9.99 23.60 14.52
C LYS A 39 -9.55 23.25 13.10
N ALA A 40 -8.32 22.78 12.95
CA ALA A 40 -7.70 22.55 11.64
C ALA A 40 -8.47 21.55 10.78
N ASP A 41 -8.93 20.41 11.32
CA ASP A 41 -9.72 19.40 10.58
C ASP A 41 -10.95 20.01 9.89
N GLY A 42 -11.77 20.74 10.63
CA GLY A 42 -12.94 21.39 10.06
C GLY A 42 -12.60 22.47 9.02
N PHE A 43 -11.44 23.12 9.14
CA PHE A 43 -10.98 24.10 8.16
C PHE A 43 -10.49 23.42 6.88
N VAL A 44 -9.66 22.41 6.99
CA VAL A 44 -9.12 21.64 5.84
C VAL A 44 -10.26 20.99 5.06
N ARG A 45 -11.21 20.37 5.75
CA ARG A 45 -12.40 19.79 5.11
C ARG A 45 -13.15 20.81 4.25
N ARG A 46 -13.36 22.03 4.74
CA ARG A 46 -14.02 23.10 3.96
C ARG A 46 -13.18 23.56 2.77
N LEU A 47 -11.85 23.60 2.89
CA LEU A 47 -10.96 23.91 1.76
C LEU A 47 -11.13 22.89 0.64
N VAL A 48 -11.08 21.62 0.96
CA VAL A 48 -11.25 20.52 0.01
C VAL A 48 -12.64 20.57 -0.66
N GLN A 49 -13.70 20.75 0.14
CA GLN A 49 -15.06 20.86 -0.38
C GLN A 49 -15.26 22.05 -1.34
N ARG A 50 -14.48 23.11 -1.20
CA ARG A 50 -14.50 24.28 -2.07
C ARG A 50 -13.55 24.17 -3.27
N GLY A 51 -12.83 23.06 -3.39
CA GLY A 51 -11.85 22.84 -4.48
C GLY A 51 -10.53 23.59 -4.30
N HIS A 52 -10.24 24.14 -3.11
CA HIS A 52 -8.96 24.79 -2.80
C HIS A 52 -7.94 23.74 -2.39
N MET A 53 -7.36 23.03 -3.37
CA MET A 53 -6.50 21.87 -3.15
C MET A 53 -5.03 22.23 -2.90
N SER A 54 -4.54 23.38 -3.36
CA SER A 54 -3.11 23.71 -3.27
C SER A 54 -2.52 23.66 -1.84
N PRO A 55 -3.21 24.06 -0.76
CA PRO A 55 -2.65 23.91 0.57
C PRO A 55 -2.51 22.45 1.02
N THR A 56 -3.25 21.51 0.44
CA THR A 56 -3.15 20.09 0.80
C THR A 56 -1.82 19.46 0.36
N GLU A 57 -1.08 20.11 -0.54
CA GLU A 57 0.26 19.69 -0.94
C GLU A 57 1.29 19.76 0.22
N PHE A 58 0.97 20.45 1.32
CA PHE A 58 1.77 20.48 2.55
C PHE A 58 1.47 19.30 3.49
N GLY A 59 0.58 18.40 3.10
CA GLY A 59 0.28 17.16 3.83
C GLY A 59 0.75 15.94 3.06
N PHE A 60 1.34 14.99 3.77
CA PHE A 60 1.78 13.70 3.24
C PHE A 60 1.15 12.56 4.05
N ALA A 61 0.83 11.48 3.39
CA ALA A 61 0.33 10.27 4.03
C ALA A 61 1.09 9.05 3.51
N ASP A 62 1.51 8.20 4.42
CA ASP A 62 2.21 6.97 4.13
C ASP A 62 1.27 5.77 4.29
N PHE A 63 1.27 4.89 3.31
CA PHE A 63 0.45 3.69 3.31
C PHE A 63 1.32 2.46 3.07
N LEU A 64 1.06 1.41 3.84
CA LEU A 64 1.52 0.06 3.52
C LEU A 64 0.46 -0.60 2.65
N ILE A 65 0.86 -1.07 1.46
CA ILE A 65 -0.04 -1.71 0.51
C ILE A 65 0.47 -3.14 0.28
N GLU A 66 -0.36 -4.12 0.59
CA GLU A 66 -0.16 -5.51 0.20
C GLU A 66 -1.07 -5.80 -0.99
N CYS A 67 -0.49 -6.12 -2.13
CA CYS A 67 -1.24 -6.37 -3.36
C CYS A 67 -0.47 -7.34 -4.27
N ASP A 68 -1.16 -7.86 -5.28
CA ASP A 68 -0.52 -8.64 -6.31
C ASP A 68 0.43 -7.80 -7.19
N ARG A 69 1.25 -8.50 -7.97
CA ARG A 69 2.28 -7.87 -8.80
C ARG A 69 1.70 -7.00 -9.91
N ALA A 70 0.54 -7.31 -10.44
CA ALA A 70 -0.09 -6.53 -11.50
C ALA A 70 -0.55 -5.18 -10.95
N ILE A 71 -1.22 -5.17 -9.80
CA ILE A 71 -1.62 -3.93 -9.12
C ILE A 71 -0.40 -3.11 -8.71
N GLN A 72 0.66 -3.74 -8.19
CA GLN A 72 1.89 -3.05 -7.84
C GLN A 72 2.51 -2.34 -9.04
N GLN A 73 2.52 -2.97 -10.22
CA GLN A 73 3.04 -2.35 -11.44
C GLN A 73 2.20 -1.15 -11.88
N GLU A 74 0.88 -1.21 -11.78
CA GLU A 74 0.01 -0.09 -12.10
C GLU A 74 0.15 1.06 -11.09
N LEU A 75 0.24 0.75 -9.79
CA LEU A 75 0.47 1.76 -8.75
C LEU A 75 1.77 2.54 -8.98
N THR A 76 2.86 1.87 -9.30
CA THR A 76 4.17 2.53 -9.51
C THR A 76 4.23 3.43 -10.74
N ARG A 77 3.21 3.42 -11.59
CA ARG A 77 3.06 4.37 -12.70
C ARG A 77 2.53 5.74 -12.27
N HIS A 78 2.00 5.89 -11.07
CA HIS A 78 1.57 7.17 -10.53
C HIS A 78 2.78 8.03 -10.13
N ARG A 79 3.19 8.92 -11.02
CA ARG A 79 4.46 9.66 -10.92
C ARG A 79 4.53 10.70 -9.80
N HIS A 80 3.40 11.06 -9.23
CA HIS A 80 3.32 12.02 -8.12
C HIS A 80 3.38 11.35 -6.74
N LEU A 81 3.54 10.03 -6.71
CA LEU A 81 3.70 9.23 -5.51
C LEU A 81 5.12 8.67 -5.43
N SER A 82 5.61 8.50 -4.22
CA SER A 82 6.87 7.80 -3.95
C SER A 82 6.58 6.38 -3.50
N PHE A 83 7.33 5.43 -4.03
CA PHE A 83 7.14 4.00 -3.73
C PHE A 83 8.43 3.39 -3.21
N ASN A 84 8.30 2.59 -2.17
CA ASN A 84 9.32 1.65 -1.74
C ASN A 84 8.72 0.25 -1.82
N VAL A 85 9.24 -0.56 -2.72
CA VAL A 85 8.70 -1.88 -3.05
C VAL A 85 9.63 -2.97 -2.54
N GLU A 86 9.05 -4.02 -1.95
CA GLU A 86 9.80 -5.20 -1.53
C GLU A 86 10.53 -5.82 -2.73
N SER A 87 11.84 -5.99 -2.58
CA SER A 87 12.69 -6.52 -3.65
C SER A 87 12.77 -8.04 -3.58
N THR A 88 12.20 -8.73 -4.55
CA THR A 88 12.33 -10.19 -4.69
C THR A 88 13.77 -10.65 -4.99
N ARG A 89 14.70 -9.74 -5.24
CA ARG A 89 16.13 -10.05 -5.45
C ARG A 89 16.95 -10.01 -4.17
N TRP A 90 16.46 -9.31 -3.14
CA TRP A 90 17.16 -9.12 -1.86
C TRP A 90 16.52 -9.86 -0.70
N VAL A 91 15.25 -10.20 -0.82
CA VAL A 91 14.55 -10.92 0.24
C VAL A 91 14.80 -12.42 0.08
N ASP A 92 15.36 -13.02 1.11
CA ASP A 92 15.53 -14.47 1.22
C ASP A 92 14.25 -15.08 1.81
N TYR A 93 13.41 -15.62 0.96
CA TYR A 93 12.14 -16.24 1.34
C TYR A 93 12.30 -17.66 1.93
N SER A 94 13.50 -18.21 1.99
CA SER A 94 13.76 -19.42 2.79
C SER A 94 13.67 -19.12 4.29
N ARG A 95 13.80 -17.85 4.68
CA ARG A 95 13.78 -17.37 6.07
C ARG A 95 12.59 -16.50 6.41
N LYS A 96 11.76 -16.17 5.44
CA LYS A 96 10.57 -15.34 5.59
C LYS A 96 9.38 -16.00 4.92
N PRO A 97 8.16 -15.78 5.40
CA PRO A 97 7.00 -16.36 4.76
C PRO A 97 6.83 -15.82 3.34
N LEU A 98 6.62 -16.74 2.40
CA LEU A 98 6.10 -16.42 1.07
C LEU A 98 4.63 -16.03 1.22
N ARG A 99 4.29 -14.84 0.76
CA ARG A 99 2.92 -14.32 0.79
C ARG A 99 2.38 -14.21 -0.62
N PHE A 100 1.27 -14.88 -0.86
CA PHE A 100 0.57 -14.85 -2.14
C PHE A 100 -0.79 -14.18 -1.96
N VAL A 101 -1.10 -13.24 -2.83
CA VAL A 101 -2.43 -12.61 -2.86
C VAL A 101 -3.34 -13.48 -3.71
N THR A 102 -4.12 -14.35 -3.06
CA THR A 102 -5.02 -15.29 -3.70
C THR A 102 -6.49 -14.96 -3.45
N LYS A 103 -6.78 -14.22 -2.36
CA LYS A 103 -8.15 -13.85 -2.04
C LYS A 103 -8.63 -12.74 -2.96
N PRO A 104 -9.82 -12.89 -3.55
CA PRO A 104 -10.38 -11.91 -4.47
C PRO A 104 -10.56 -10.56 -3.79
N THR A 105 -10.41 -9.50 -4.56
CA THR A 105 -10.74 -8.15 -4.11
C THR A 105 -12.23 -8.06 -3.81
N LYS A 106 -12.59 -7.34 -2.75
CA LYS A 106 -13.97 -7.12 -2.36
C LYS A 106 -14.81 -6.62 -3.55
N GLY A 107 -15.85 -7.38 -3.89
CA GLY A 107 -16.73 -7.06 -5.03
C GLY A 107 -16.48 -7.90 -6.28
N TRP A 108 -15.47 -8.79 -6.27
CA TRP A 108 -15.29 -9.79 -7.30
C TRP A 108 -15.83 -11.13 -6.80
N ASP A 109 -16.82 -11.66 -7.52
CA ASP A 109 -17.38 -12.96 -7.22
C ASP A 109 -16.56 -14.02 -7.96
N VAL A 110 -15.59 -14.61 -7.27
CA VAL A 110 -14.72 -15.66 -7.79
C VAL A 110 -15.12 -16.97 -7.13
N PRO A 111 -15.37 -18.04 -7.91
CA PRO A 111 -15.65 -19.35 -7.33
C PRO A 111 -14.55 -19.83 -6.38
N GLU A 112 -14.94 -20.46 -5.28
CA GLU A 112 -13.99 -20.95 -4.27
C GLU A 112 -13.00 -21.96 -4.87
N GLU A 113 -13.46 -22.81 -5.76
CA GLU A 113 -12.62 -23.78 -6.47
C GLU A 113 -11.52 -23.11 -7.31
N ALA A 114 -11.77 -21.91 -7.82
CA ALA A 114 -10.76 -21.16 -8.57
C ALA A 114 -9.70 -20.56 -7.63
N VAL A 115 -10.08 -20.18 -6.43
CA VAL A 115 -9.14 -19.72 -5.39
C VAL A 115 -8.27 -20.87 -4.91
N GLU A 116 -8.86 -22.04 -4.61
CA GLU A 116 -8.14 -23.27 -4.23
C GLU A 116 -7.13 -23.69 -5.29
N LEU A 117 -7.52 -23.69 -6.55
CA LEU A 117 -6.62 -24.03 -7.66
C LEU A 117 -5.43 -23.06 -7.77
N LEU A 118 -5.65 -21.78 -7.50
CA LEU A 118 -4.58 -20.79 -7.46
C LEU A 118 -3.65 -21.01 -6.25
N GLU A 119 -4.21 -21.35 -5.11
CA GLU A 119 -3.43 -21.64 -3.88
C GLU A 119 -2.57 -22.89 -4.07
N ASP A 120 -3.10 -23.96 -4.67
CA ASP A 120 -2.33 -25.15 -5.03
C ASP A 120 -1.14 -24.81 -5.95
N LEU A 121 -1.36 -23.96 -6.96
CA LEU A 121 -0.28 -23.50 -7.84
C LEU A 121 0.79 -22.73 -7.08
N CYS A 122 0.38 -21.85 -6.17
CA CYS A 122 1.30 -21.08 -5.33
C CYS A 122 2.14 -21.99 -4.41
N GLU A 123 1.55 -23.06 -3.86
CA GLU A 123 2.28 -24.06 -3.08
C GLU A 123 3.32 -24.80 -3.91
N VAL A 124 3.00 -25.18 -5.14
CA VAL A 124 3.97 -25.76 -6.07
C VAL A 124 5.12 -24.81 -6.35
N CYS A 125 4.83 -23.53 -6.57
CA CYS A 125 5.86 -22.50 -6.76
C CYS A 125 6.76 -22.36 -5.52
N ALA A 126 6.19 -22.33 -4.33
CA ALA A 126 6.93 -22.24 -3.07
C ALA A 126 7.86 -23.44 -2.87
N THR A 127 7.36 -24.64 -3.06
CA THR A 127 8.14 -25.89 -2.96
C THR A 127 9.28 -25.91 -3.98
N THR A 128 9.01 -25.47 -5.20
CA THR A 128 10.02 -25.36 -6.25
C THR A 128 11.10 -24.35 -5.86
N TYR A 129 10.74 -23.19 -5.32
CA TYR A 129 11.68 -22.20 -4.83
C TYR A 129 12.59 -22.77 -3.74
N GLU A 130 12.02 -23.41 -2.71
CA GLU A 130 12.79 -24.06 -1.64
C GLU A 130 13.75 -25.09 -2.19
N THR A 131 13.32 -25.93 -3.12
CA THR A 131 14.15 -26.93 -3.78
C THR A 131 15.33 -26.30 -4.51
N LEU A 132 15.07 -25.24 -5.28
CA LEU A 132 16.10 -24.52 -6.01
C LEU A 132 17.12 -23.85 -5.06
N MET A 133 16.65 -23.29 -3.95
CA MET A 133 17.55 -22.74 -2.91
C MET A 133 18.46 -23.79 -2.31
N VAL A 134 17.94 -24.99 -2.03
CA VAL A 134 18.75 -26.12 -1.53
C VAL A 134 19.78 -26.56 -2.58
N MET A 135 19.45 -26.48 -3.85
CA MET A 135 20.37 -26.79 -4.97
C MET A 135 21.39 -25.69 -5.23
N GLY A 136 21.29 -24.55 -4.53
CA GLY A 136 22.20 -23.41 -4.70
C GLY A 136 21.89 -22.55 -5.92
N ALA A 137 20.67 -22.60 -6.42
CA ALA A 137 20.23 -21.68 -7.45
C ALA A 137 20.07 -20.25 -6.86
N PRO A 138 20.44 -19.21 -7.61
CA PRO A 138 20.35 -17.83 -7.14
C PRO A 138 18.90 -17.31 -7.12
#